data_764cacd7082737c929c68ab92735263c
#
_entry.id   764cacd7082737c929c68ab92735263c
#
_cell.length_a   1.000
_cell.length_b   1.000
_cell.length_c   1.000
_cell.angle_alpha   90.00
_cell.angle_beta   90.00
_cell.angle_gamma   90.00
#
_symmetry.space_group_name_H-M   'P 1'
#
loop_
_entity.id
_entity.type
_entity.pdbx_description
1 polymer ?
#
loop_
_entity_poly.entity_id
_entity_poly.type
_entity_poly.pdbx_seq_one_letter_code
_entity_poly.pdbx_strand_id
1 'polypeptide(L)'
;MATRFGLLVPHFGVEADQDLLIEGAQLAERSGFDSLWVRDHLVFHPHGMEGTDRTFIEPFVTLAYLAGVTERIGLGAATIIPFRHPILMAYSVASLSWMTRRRFDLGIGAGNFQHEFDVIAQGDLKRPELMKEQTLIARRLWTGESVEWHSETYDFADVDLKPQPLYPVPVWWGGATPASARLAVDFCEGWLPGRITFPTYEKRVADIRRMTEEQGKPMILAGAVPVTSIDSSYDAATARMNVPGLIKNANAQKFWLKPEGGEFTRIEELDGSILAGSPDDIVAGVRRYQEIGCDLLIFDFRMRFPDWIEQIGILAREVLPKVTETPVTTG
;
A
#
# COMPACT_ATOMS: atom_id res chain seq x y z
N MET A 1 2.21 -14.29 12.78
CA MET A 1 1.13 -13.37 13.22
C MET A 1 -0.05 -13.59 12.27
N ALA A 2 -1.28 -13.24 12.67
CA ALA A 2 -2.42 -13.28 11.73
C ALA A 2 -2.26 -12.18 10.68
N THR A 3 -2.69 -12.44 9.45
CA THR A 3 -2.71 -11.44 8.38
C THR A 3 -3.66 -10.31 8.72
N ARG A 4 -3.22 -9.06 8.58
CA ARG A 4 -4.03 -7.86 8.71
C ARG A 4 -4.70 -7.53 7.37
N PHE A 5 -5.91 -6.98 7.44
CA PHE A 5 -6.70 -6.63 6.25
C PHE A 5 -6.96 -5.13 6.20
N GLY A 6 -6.51 -4.49 5.13
CA GLY A 6 -6.71 -3.08 4.85
C GLY A 6 -7.55 -2.83 3.60
N LEU A 7 -8.01 -1.60 3.45
CA LEU A 7 -8.76 -1.13 2.28
C LEU A 7 -8.11 0.11 1.69
N LEU A 8 -7.88 0.13 0.37
CA LEU A 8 -7.55 1.35 -0.35
C LEU A 8 -8.82 2.18 -0.52
N VAL A 9 -8.78 3.46 -0.10
CA VAL A 9 -9.95 4.34 -0.16
C VAL A 9 -10.07 5.06 -1.49
N PRO A 10 -11.30 5.41 -1.94
CA PRO A 10 -11.56 6.11 -3.20
C PRO A 10 -11.32 7.63 -3.08
N HIS A 11 -10.09 8.05 -2.80
CA HIS A 11 -9.72 9.46 -2.69
C HIS A 11 -9.21 10.07 -4.01
N PHE A 12 -9.42 9.38 -5.12
CA PHE A 12 -9.00 9.78 -6.46
C PHE A 12 -9.98 9.30 -7.53
N GLY A 13 -9.98 9.95 -8.69
CA GLY A 13 -10.93 9.67 -9.77
C GLY A 13 -12.29 10.33 -9.53
N VAL A 14 -13.25 10.03 -10.39
CA VAL A 14 -14.62 10.59 -10.30
C VAL A 14 -15.37 10.17 -9.05
N GLU A 15 -14.94 9.08 -8.41
CA GLU A 15 -15.50 8.52 -7.17
C GLU A 15 -14.89 9.13 -5.90
N ALA A 16 -14.02 10.14 -6.04
CA ALA A 16 -13.50 10.89 -4.88
C ALA A 16 -14.61 11.76 -4.28
N ASP A 17 -15.54 11.11 -3.60
CA ASP A 17 -16.74 11.68 -3.03
C ASP A 17 -16.69 11.63 -1.50
N GLN A 18 -17.17 12.70 -0.86
CA GLN A 18 -17.11 12.88 0.58
C GLN A 18 -17.98 11.87 1.32
N ASP A 19 -19.21 11.67 0.86
CA ASP A 19 -20.18 10.79 1.51
C ASP A 19 -19.73 9.32 1.36
N LEU A 20 -19.22 8.95 0.18
CA LEU A 20 -18.65 7.63 -0.07
C LEU A 20 -17.47 7.33 0.86
N LEU A 21 -16.56 8.31 1.04
CA LEU A 21 -15.41 8.16 1.95
C LEU A 21 -15.84 7.96 3.41
N ILE A 22 -16.83 8.75 3.90
CA ILE A 22 -17.34 8.63 5.27
C ILE A 22 -18.00 7.28 5.48
N GLU A 23 -18.99 6.95 4.64
CA GLU A 23 -19.78 5.73 4.77
C GLU A 23 -18.90 4.47 4.71
N GLY A 24 -17.98 4.42 3.75
CA GLY A 24 -17.09 3.29 3.59
C GLY A 24 -16.08 3.15 4.72
N ALA A 25 -15.51 4.25 5.20
CA ALA A 25 -14.58 4.21 6.34
C ALA A 25 -15.26 3.69 7.61
N GLN A 26 -16.47 4.18 7.90
CA GLN A 26 -17.26 3.72 9.03
C GLN A 26 -17.74 2.27 8.88
N LEU A 27 -18.12 1.86 7.67
CA LEU A 27 -18.45 0.46 7.39
C LEU A 27 -17.24 -0.44 7.58
N ALA A 28 -16.08 -0.07 7.05
CA ALA A 28 -14.83 -0.81 7.22
C ALA A 28 -14.47 -1.02 8.69
N GLU A 29 -14.59 0.04 9.50
CA GLU A 29 -14.32 -0.03 10.94
C GLU A 29 -15.31 -0.97 11.67
N ARG A 30 -16.62 -0.85 11.40
CA ARG A 30 -17.62 -1.72 12.00
C ARG A 30 -17.48 -3.18 11.57
N SER A 31 -16.93 -3.41 10.37
CA SER A 31 -16.71 -4.73 9.79
C SER A 31 -15.42 -5.41 10.24
N GLY A 32 -14.57 -4.72 11.02
CA GLY A 32 -13.37 -5.29 11.59
C GLY A 32 -12.15 -5.27 10.67
N PHE A 33 -12.13 -4.40 9.66
CA PHE A 33 -10.90 -4.15 8.91
C PHE A 33 -9.86 -3.46 9.80
N ASP A 34 -8.58 -3.79 9.59
CA ASP A 34 -7.48 -3.29 10.41
C ASP A 34 -7.08 -1.85 10.07
N SER A 35 -7.22 -1.44 8.79
CA SER A 35 -6.69 -0.15 8.34
C SER A 35 -7.25 0.37 7.03
N LEU A 36 -7.25 1.71 6.88
CA LEU A 36 -7.58 2.45 5.66
C LEU A 36 -6.30 3.01 5.04
N TRP A 37 -6.19 2.93 3.71
CA TRP A 37 -4.96 3.25 2.99
C TRP A 37 -5.21 4.25 1.86
N VAL A 38 -4.25 5.16 1.69
CA VAL A 38 -4.23 6.16 0.62
C VAL A 38 -3.03 5.96 -0.31
N ARG A 39 -3.11 6.54 -1.50
CA ARG A 39 -1.98 6.68 -2.44
C ARG A 39 -1.41 8.09 -2.35
N ASP A 40 -0.25 8.30 -2.96
CA ASP A 40 0.37 9.62 -3.06
C ASP A 40 0.73 9.96 -4.51
N HIS A 41 0.29 11.11 -4.95
CA HIS A 41 0.64 11.74 -6.22
C HIS A 41 0.71 13.26 -6.02
N LEU A 42 1.64 13.90 -6.69
CA LEU A 42 1.73 15.36 -6.73
C LEU A 42 0.89 15.93 -7.89
N VAL A 43 1.03 15.31 -9.06
CA VAL A 43 0.23 15.63 -10.26
C VAL A 43 -0.34 14.33 -10.79
N PHE A 44 -1.55 14.02 -10.37
CA PHE A 44 -2.17 12.74 -10.71
C PHE A 44 -2.47 12.62 -12.20
N HIS A 45 -1.95 11.55 -12.78
CA HIS A 45 -2.32 11.08 -14.11
C HIS A 45 -2.76 9.61 -13.98
N PRO A 46 -3.97 9.27 -14.44
CA PRO A 46 -4.45 7.88 -14.44
C PRO A 46 -3.46 6.93 -15.14
N HIS A 47 -3.31 5.73 -14.59
CA HIS A 47 -2.27 4.78 -15.03
C HIS A 47 -2.69 3.92 -16.24
N GLY A 48 -3.75 4.32 -16.97
CA GLY A 48 -4.27 3.55 -18.09
C GLY A 48 -5.08 2.31 -17.71
N MET A 49 -5.31 2.09 -16.43
CA MET A 49 -6.19 1.05 -15.88
C MET A 49 -7.45 1.67 -15.28
N GLU A 50 -7.32 2.85 -14.72
CA GLU A 50 -8.40 3.68 -14.18
C GLU A 50 -9.03 4.53 -15.31
N GLY A 51 -10.09 5.27 -14.99
CA GLY A 51 -10.69 6.27 -15.89
C GLY A 51 -9.71 7.41 -16.25
N THR A 52 -10.22 8.46 -16.88
CA THR A 52 -9.40 9.60 -17.34
C THR A 52 -9.45 10.80 -16.40
N ASP A 53 -10.26 10.75 -15.37
CA ASP A 53 -10.41 11.82 -14.39
C ASP A 53 -9.12 12.02 -13.58
N ARG A 54 -8.77 13.26 -13.30
CA ARG A 54 -7.52 13.64 -12.61
C ARG A 54 -7.73 14.11 -11.18
N THR A 55 -8.93 13.95 -10.63
CA THR A 55 -9.19 14.28 -9.23
C THR A 55 -8.28 13.46 -8.33
N PHE A 56 -7.62 14.11 -7.42
CA PHE A 56 -6.78 13.47 -6.41
C PHE A 56 -6.81 14.30 -5.14
N ILE A 57 -7.23 13.70 -4.02
CA ILE A 57 -7.25 14.36 -2.71
C ILE A 57 -5.94 14.01 -2.00
N GLU A 58 -5.30 15.02 -1.43
CA GLU A 58 -4.01 14.90 -0.75
C GLU A 58 -4.06 13.83 0.35
N PRO A 59 -3.08 12.91 0.43
CA PRO A 59 -3.15 11.73 1.27
C PRO A 59 -3.26 12.04 2.77
N PHE A 60 -2.46 12.95 3.33
CA PHE A 60 -2.52 13.25 4.76
C PHE A 60 -3.81 13.99 5.16
N VAL A 61 -4.34 14.83 4.26
CA VAL A 61 -5.64 15.49 4.45
C VAL A 61 -6.76 14.45 4.43
N THR A 62 -6.72 13.50 3.48
CA THR A 62 -7.68 12.38 3.42
C THR A 62 -7.63 11.55 4.71
N LEU A 63 -6.45 11.16 5.17
CA LEU A 63 -6.29 10.37 6.40
C LEU A 63 -6.77 11.13 7.65
N ALA A 64 -6.50 12.42 7.74
CA ALA A 64 -6.98 13.25 8.85
C ALA A 64 -8.52 13.35 8.84
N TYR A 65 -9.12 13.49 7.66
CA TYR A 65 -10.56 13.52 7.49
C TYR A 65 -11.21 12.19 7.91
N LEU A 66 -10.68 11.05 7.42
CA LEU A 66 -11.17 9.72 7.79
C LEU A 66 -11.00 9.43 9.28
N ALA A 67 -9.91 9.91 9.87
CA ALA A 67 -9.69 9.81 11.31
C ALA A 67 -10.73 10.57 12.13
N GLY A 68 -11.25 11.69 11.60
CA GLY A 68 -12.30 12.49 12.27
C GLY A 68 -13.69 11.83 12.25
N VAL A 69 -13.93 10.86 11.37
CA VAL A 69 -15.23 10.17 11.20
C VAL A 69 -15.21 8.69 11.62
N THR A 70 -14.09 8.21 12.13
CA THR A 70 -13.87 6.85 12.65
C THR A 70 -13.21 6.91 14.02
N GLU A 71 -13.16 5.80 14.78
CA GLU A 71 -12.64 5.81 16.17
C GLU A 71 -11.37 4.95 16.36
N ARG A 72 -11.27 3.80 15.71
CA ARG A 72 -10.27 2.76 16.02
C ARG A 72 -9.44 2.28 14.84
N ILE A 73 -10.03 2.28 13.63
CA ILE A 73 -9.39 1.73 12.43
C ILE A 73 -8.04 2.39 12.19
N GLY A 74 -7.00 1.59 11.92
CA GLY A 74 -5.65 2.07 11.64
C GLY A 74 -5.61 2.87 10.33
N LEU A 75 -4.55 3.63 10.15
CA LEU A 75 -4.32 4.48 8.98
C LEU A 75 -3.01 4.09 8.31
N GLY A 76 -2.93 4.21 6.98
CA GLY A 76 -1.71 3.90 6.26
C GLY A 76 -1.61 4.59 4.90
N ALA A 77 -0.41 4.61 4.35
CA ALA A 77 -0.14 5.10 3.01
C ALA A 77 0.57 4.04 2.15
N ALA A 78 0.10 3.83 0.94
CA ALA A 78 0.64 2.84 0.01
C ALA A 78 0.86 3.46 -1.38
N THR A 79 1.90 4.28 -1.54
CA THR A 79 3.01 4.71 -0.67
C THR A 79 3.21 6.21 -0.74
N ILE A 80 3.79 6.84 0.29
CA ILE A 80 4.24 8.23 0.25
C ILE A 80 5.49 8.32 -0.64
N ILE A 81 5.52 9.34 -1.48
CA ILE A 81 6.59 9.62 -2.44
C ILE A 81 7.40 10.84 -1.95
N PRO A 82 8.72 10.96 -2.25
CA PRO A 82 9.56 12.01 -1.69
C PRO A 82 9.35 13.40 -2.33
N PHE A 83 8.09 13.81 -2.47
CA PHE A 83 7.73 15.14 -2.97
C PHE A 83 7.79 16.22 -1.88
N ARG A 84 7.70 15.82 -0.61
CA ARG A 84 7.62 16.72 0.55
C ARG A 84 8.98 16.86 1.21
N HIS A 85 9.20 18.00 1.86
CA HIS A 85 10.34 18.13 2.76
C HIS A 85 10.25 17.10 3.92
N PRO A 86 11.33 16.42 4.32
CA PRO A 86 11.30 15.35 5.32
C PRO A 86 10.75 15.81 6.68
N ILE A 87 11.01 17.04 7.09
CA ILE A 87 10.44 17.63 8.31
C ILE A 87 8.92 17.70 8.21
N LEU A 88 8.37 18.13 7.07
CA LEU A 88 6.92 18.19 6.86
C LEU A 88 6.29 16.79 6.88
N MET A 89 6.91 15.81 6.25
CA MET A 89 6.46 14.42 6.31
C MET A 89 6.48 13.90 7.77
N ALA A 90 7.55 14.17 8.51
CA ALA A 90 7.67 13.76 9.91
C ALA A 90 6.57 14.40 10.78
N TYR A 91 6.28 15.70 10.58
CA TYR A 91 5.19 16.40 11.28
C TYR A 91 3.82 15.83 10.95
N SER A 92 3.54 15.55 9.66
CA SER A 92 2.25 15.01 9.23
C SER A 92 1.97 13.66 9.90
N VAL A 93 2.95 12.75 9.90
CA VAL A 93 2.83 11.44 10.54
C VAL A 93 2.69 11.56 12.05
N ALA A 94 3.51 12.38 12.70
CA ALA A 94 3.45 12.58 14.15
C ALA A 94 2.13 13.21 14.58
N SER A 95 1.65 14.22 13.84
CA SER A 95 0.37 14.88 14.11
C SER A 95 -0.79 13.92 13.98
N LEU A 96 -0.84 13.11 12.90
CA LEU A 96 -1.86 12.08 12.74
C LEU A 96 -1.85 11.08 13.90
N SER A 97 -0.69 10.54 14.24
CA SER A 97 -0.55 9.60 15.36
C SER A 97 -1.00 10.20 16.68
N TRP A 98 -0.59 11.44 16.96
CA TRP A 98 -0.92 12.12 18.22
C TRP A 98 -2.41 12.50 18.33
N MET A 99 -2.98 13.07 17.26
CA MET A 99 -4.37 13.51 17.24
C MET A 99 -5.36 12.34 17.27
N THR A 100 -5.03 11.27 16.55
CA THR A 100 -5.96 10.14 16.38
C THR A 100 -5.77 9.07 17.45
N ARG A 101 -4.62 9.02 18.12
CA ARG A 101 -4.21 7.95 19.02
C ARG A 101 -4.29 6.57 18.38
N ARG A 102 -3.94 6.50 17.11
CA ARG A 102 -4.01 5.27 16.30
C ARG A 102 -2.65 4.87 15.77
N ARG A 103 -2.55 3.61 15.38
CA ARG A 103 -1.43 3.12 14.60
C ARG A 103 -1.45 3.76 13.21
N PHE A 104 -0.27 4.17 12.77
CA PHE A 104 -0.02 4.63 11.42
C PHE A 104 1.06 3.75 10.78
N ASP A 105 0.76 3.14 9.62
CA ASP A 105 1.69 2.37 8.81
C ASP A 105 2.19 3.25 7.64
N LEU A 106 3.48 3.61 7.64
CA LEU A 106 4.07 4.48 6.62
C LEU A 106 4.65 3.65 5.48
N GLY A 107 3.89 3.42 4.43
CA GLY A 107 4.45 2.96 3.18
C GLY A 107 5.18 4.10 2.47
N ILE A 108 6.39 3.83 1.99
CA ILE A 108 7.25 4.77 1.26
C ILE A 108 7.64 4.19 -0.10
N GLY A 109 7.83 5.04 -1.09
CA GLY A 109 8.20 4.62 -2.44
C GLY A 109 9.01 5.66 -3.19
N ALA A 110 9.80 5.22 -4.15
CA ALA A 110 10.62 6.11 -4.97
C ALA A 110 9.82 6.91 -6.01
N GLY A 111 8.55 6.55 -6.27
CA GLY A 111 7.74 7.15 -7.35
C GLY A 111 8.18 6.66 -8.74
N ASN A 112 7.22 6.64 -9.67
CA ASN A 112 7.44 6.12 -11.02
C ASN A 112 7.34 7.19 -12.12
N PHE A 113 6.74 8.35 -11.83
CA PHE A 113 6.43 9.36 -12.84
C PHE A 113 7.44 10.49 -12.81
N GLN A 114 8.26 10.60 -13.87
CA GLN A 114 9.28 11.64 -14.00
C GLN A 114 8.67 13.03 -13.92
N HIS A 115 7.54 13.25 -14.60
CA HIS A 115 6.86 14.53 -14.64
C HIS A 115 6.55 15.11 -13.24
N GLU A 116 6.18 14.27 -12.27
CA GLU A 116 5.89 14.74 -10.91
C GLU A 116 7.14 15.32 -10.21
N PHE A 117 8.32 14.78 -10.50
CA PHE A 117 9.59 15.31 -9.98
C PHE A 117 10.07 16.53 -10.74
N ASP A 118 9.80 16.61 -12.04
CA ASP A 118 10.19 17.76 -12.87
C ASP A 118 9.45 19.03 -12.41
N VAL A 119 8.17 18.94 -12.07
CA VAL A 119 7.39 20.10 -11.61
C VAL A 119 7.83 20.68 -10.26
N ILE A 120 8.58 19.93 -9.48
CA ILE A 120 9.18 20.41 -8.20
C ILE A 120 10.70 20.59 -8.30
N ALA A 121 11.25 20.62 -9.52
CA ALA A 121 12.67 20.78 -9.78
C ALA A 121 13.59 19.73 -9.10
N GLN A 122 13.09 18.49 -8.96
CA GLN A 122 13.78 17.35 -8.36
C GLN A 122 14.03 16.22 -9.39
N GLY A 123 13.87 16.49 -10.68
CA GLY A 123 13.93 15.49 -11.75
C GLY A 123 15.23 14.70 -11.82
N ASP A 124 16.34 15.31 -11.44
CA ASP A 124 17.70 14.72 -11.51
C ASP A 124 18.10 13.95 -10.24
N LEU A 125 17.29 13.98 -9.17
CA LEU A 125 17.63 13.31 -7.92
C LEU A 125 17.47 11.80 -8.02
N LYS A 126 18.34 11.07 -7.32
CA LYS A 126 18.23 9.63 -7.15
C LYS A 126 17.11 9.31 -6.15
N ARG A 127 15.92 9.05 -6.65
CA ARG A 127 14.68 8.93 -5.88
C ARG A 127 14.72 7.88 -4.75
N PRO A 128 15.28 6.67 -4.92
CA PRO A 128 15.40 5.73 -3.81
C PRO A 128 16.28 6.26 -2.67
N GLU A 129 17.40 6.90 -2.99
CA GLU A 129 18.31 7.51 -2.03
C GLU A 129 17.65 8.70 -1.32
N LEU A 130 16.95 9.55 -2.09
CA LEU A 130 16.18 10.66 -1.54
C LEU A 130 15.12 10.18 -0.54
N MET A 131 14.33 9.16 -0.91
CA MET A 131 13.29 8.60 -0.03
C MET A 131 13.90 7.98 1.23
N LYS A 132 15.02 7.28 1.08
CA LYS A 132 15.77 6.72 2.22
C LYS A 132 16.23 7.82 3.17
N GLU A 133 16.85 8.88 2.63
CA GLU A 133 17.33 10.02 3.41
C GLU A 133 16.19 10.71 4.15
N GLN A 134 15.09 11.02 3.47
CA GLN A 134 13.90 11.61 4.09
C GLN A 134 13.34 10.76 5.24
N THR A 135 13.34 9.44 5.07
CA THR A 135 12.87 8.51 6.11
C THR A 135 13.81 8.48 7.31
N LEU A 136 15.12 8.51 7.08
CA LEU A 136 16.10 8.56 8.17
C LEU A 136 15.97 9.86 8.98
N ILE A 137 15.80 11.00 8.31
CA ILE A 137 15.51 12.29 8.95
C ILE A 137 14.23 12.20 9.80
N ALA A 138 13.14 11.70 9.21
CA ALA A 138 11.87 11.55 9.92
C ALA A 138 12.00 10.66 11.17
N ARG A 139 12.68 9.52 11.07
CA ARG A 139 12.93 8.63 12.19
C ARG A 139 13.71 9.30 13.32
N ARG A 140 14.73 10.10 12.98
CA ARG A 140 15.48 10.87 14.00
C ARG A 140 14.60 11.93 14.67
N LEU A 141 13.78 12.67 13.90
CA LEU A 141 12.86 13.65 14.44
C LEU A 141 11.81 13.02 15.38
N TRP A 142 11.36 11.81 15.11
CA TRP A 142 10.40 11.09 15.95
C TRP A 142 10.99 10.62 17.30
N THR A 143 12.30 10.65 17.49
CA THR A 143 12.89 10.41 18.84
C THR A 143 12.62 11.56 19.81
N GLY A 144 12.33 12.75 19.29
CA GLY A 144 12.13 13.98 20.07
C GLY A 144 13.41 14.69 20.47
N GLU A 145 14.56 14.20 20.00
CA GLU A 145 15.86 14.86 20.15
C GLU A 145 16.02 15.96 19.09
N SER A 146 16.86 16.97 19.37
CA SER A 146 17.26 17.94 18.36
C SER A 146 18.09 17.25 17.28
N VAL A 147 17.73 17.51 16.01
CA VAL A 147 18.35 16.90 14.84
C VAL A 147 19.16 17.94 14.10
N GLU A 148 20.41 17.59 13.86
CA GLU A 148 21.31 18.23 12.91
C GLU A 148 21.52 17.27 11.74
N TRP A 149 21.43 17.78 10.50
CA TRP A 149 21.56 17.00 9.27
C TRP A 149 22.30 17.79 8.20
N HIS A 150 23.38 17.21 7.65
CA HIS A 150 24.19 17.80 6.59
C HIS A 150 24.39 16.80 5.47
N SER A 151 23.86 17.12 4.29
CA SER A 151 24.03 16.36 3.05
C SER A 151 23.98 17.28 1.83
N GLU A 152 24.10 16.72 0.64
CA GLU A 152 23.91 17.48 -0.60
C GLU A 152 22.45 17.95 -0.79
N THR A 153 21.48 17.27 -0.20
CA THR A 153 20.06 17.54 -0.40
C THR A 153 19.45 18.36 0.75
N TYR A 154 19.84 18.08 1.99
CA TYR A 154 19.29 18.74 3.18
C TYR A 154 20.42 19.22 4.10
N ASP A 155 20.30 20.48 4.48
CA ASP A 155 21.26 21.13 5.40
C ASP A 155 20.49 21.93 6.44
N PHE A 156 20.46 21.46 7.70
CA PHE A 156 19.80 22.12 8.80
C PHE A 156 20.35 21.64 10.16
N ALA A 157 20.20 22.50 11.17
CA ALA A 157 20.57 22.19 12.54
C ALA A 157 19.49 22.69 13.50
N ASP A 158 19.52 22.18 14.73
CA ASP A 158 18.66 22.60 15.84
C ASP A 158 17.15 22.46 15.53
N VAL A 159 16.75 21.32 14.92
CA VAL A 159 15.35 21.02 14.61
C VAL A 159 14.87 19.91 15.53
N ASP A 160 13.92 20.20 16.40
CA ASP A 160 13.16 19.23 17.18
C ASP A 160 11.72 19.16 16.70
N LEU A 161 11.05 18.02 16.95
CA LEU A 161 9.68 17.80 16.55
C LEU A 161 8.80 17.46 17.75
N LYS A 162 7.73 18.23 17.92
CA LYS A 162 6.69 18.00 18.93
C LYS A 162 5.31 18.24 18.33
N PRO A 163 4.32 17.35 18.58
CA PRO A 163 4.45 16.10 19.34
C PRO A 163 5.22 15.03 18.58
N GLN A 164 5.72 14.01 19.25
CA GLN A 164 6.17 12.76 18.65
C GLN A 164 4.99 11.85 18.33
N PRO A 165 5.15 10.85 17.44
CA PRO A 165 4.16 9.80 17.27
C PRO A 165 3.92 9.08 18.60
N LEU A 166 2.65 8.81 18.94
CA LEU A 166 2.29 8.09 20.16
C LEU A 166 2.67 6.60 20.13
N TYR A 167 2.80 6.05 18.93
CA TYR A 167 3.16 4.65 18.70
C TYR A 167 4.32 4.57 17.72
N PRO A 168 5.13 3.50 17.75
CA PRO A 168 6.10 3.24 16.70
C PRO A 168 5.45 3.29 15.32
N VAL A 169 6.10 3.93 14.36
CA VAL A 169 5.66 4.05 12.97
C VAL A 169 6.38 3.00 12.13
N PRO A 170 5.76 1.85 11.82
CA PRO A 170 6.35 0.88 10.92
C PRO A 170 6.48 1.48 9.53
N VAL A 171 7.67 1.37 8.96
CA VAL A 171 7.96 1.82 7.59
C VAL A 171 7.97 0.63 6.65
N TRP A 172 7.24 0.75 5.52
CA TRP A 172 7.12 -0.27 4.50
C TRP A 172 7.73 0.23 3.19
N TRP A 173 8.70 -0.48 2.63
CA TRP A 173 9.26 -0.10 1.33
C TRP A 173 8.39 -0.63 0.18
N GLY A 174 7.97 0.29 -0.70
CA GLY A 174 7.17 -0.03 -1.89
C GLY A 174 7.98 -0.56 -3.06
N GLY A 175 7.28 -1.22 -3.99
CA GLY A 175 7.83 -1.68 -5.25
C GLY A 175 8.21 -3.16 -5.29
N ALA A 176 8.01 -3.76 -6.48
CA ALA A 176 8.12 -5.20 -6.71
C ALA A 176 9.51 -5.65 -7.23
N THR A 177 10.48 -4.73 -7.33
CA THR A 177 11.81 -5.05 -7.87
C THR A 177 12.69 -5.79 -6.83
N PRO A 178 13.70 -6.56 -7.26
CA PRO A 178 14.68 -7.13 -6.33
C PRO A 178 15.40 -6.09 -5.49
N ALA A 179 15.68 -4.90 -6.07
CA ALA A 179 16.29 -3.78 -5.36
C ALA A 179 15.37 -3.23 -4.27
N SER A 180 14.04 -3.12 -4.55
CA SER A 180 13.05 -2.71 -3.55
C SER A 180 12.98 -3.70 -2.38
N ALA A 181 12.99 -5.00 -2.65
CA ALA A 181 13.01 -6.03 -1.61
C ALA A 181 14.28 -5.92 -0.74
N ARG A 182 15.44 -5.66 -1.34
CA ARG A 182 16.71 -5.44 -0.60
C ARG A 182 16.62 -4.19 0.28
N LEU A 183 16.14 -3.07 -0.26
CA LEU A 183 15.96 -1.84 0.53
C LEU A 183 15.00 -2.04 1.71
N ALA A 184 13.94 -2.83 1.53
CA ALA A 184 13.04 -3.19 2.62
C ALA A 184 13.79 -3.94 3.74
N VAL A 185 14.57 -4.97 3.40
CA VAL A 185 15.38 -5.76 4.36
C VAL A 185 16.45 -4.89 5.04
N ASP A 186 17.05 -3.98 4.29
CA ASP A 186 18.17 -3.19 4.81
C ASP A 186 17.73 -2.15 5.84
N PHE A 187 16.51 -1.57 5.71
CA PHE A 187 16.19 -0.45 6.56
C PHE A 187 14.69 -0.25 6.92
N CYS A 188 13.78 -1.14 6.53
CA CYS A 188 12.35 -1.03 6.83
C CYS A 188 11.84 -2.19 7.71
N GLU A 189 10.68 -2.00 8.33
CA GLU A 189 9.96 -3.04 9.07
C GLU A 189 9.11 -3.93 8.15
N GLY A 190 8.84 -3.48 6.91
CA GLY A 190 8.04 -4.24 5.96
C GLY A 190 8.35 -3.95 4.49
N TRP A 191 7.89 -4.86 3.63
CA TRP A 191 7.91 -4.75 2.19
C TRP A 191 6.48 -4.74 1.64
N LEU A 192 6.13 -3.72 0.84
CA LEU A 192 4.79 -3.50 0.29
C LEU A 192 4.86 -3.29 -1.24
N PRO A 193 4.92 -4.37 -2.04
CA PRO A 193 5.17 -4.30 -3.49
C PRO A 193 4.06 -3.65 -4.31
N GLY A 194 2.88 -3.41 -3.74
CA GLY A 194 1.68 -3.10 -4.49
C GLY A 194 1.10 -4.35 -5.16
N ARG A 195 0.63 -4.22 -6.39
CA ARG A 195 0.16 -5.36 -7.20
C ARG A 195 1.34 -6.21 -7.62
N ILE A 196 1.19 -7.53 -7.54
CA ILE A 196 2.24 -8.47 -7.91
C ILE A 196 1.62 -9.85 -8.14
N THR A 197 2.06 -10.58 -9.18
CA THR A 197 1.59 -11.95 -9.43
C THR A 197 2.10 -12.92 -8.37
N PHE A 198 1.35 -13.97 -8.06
CA PHE A 198 1.77 -14.97 -7.06
C PHE A 198 3.16 -15.55 -7.33
N PRO A 199 3.53 -15.97 -8.55
CA PRO A 199 4.89 -16.49 -8.76
C PRO A 199 5.98 -15.47 -8.44
N THR A 200 5.74 -14.19 -8.74
CA THR A 200 6.68 -13.12 -8.43
C THR A 200 6.71 -12.83 -6.92
N TYR A 201 5.55 -12.84 -6.26
CA TYR A 201 5.43 -12.61 -4.82
C TYR A 201 6.14 -13.68 -4.01
N GLU A 202 5.87 -14.96 -4.31
CA GLU A 202 6.53 -16.12 -3.70
C GLU A 202 8.06 -16.02 -3.79
N LYS A 203 8.55 -15.72 -5.01
CA LYS A 203 9.98 -15.54 -5.21
C LYS A 203 10.54 -14.40 -4.37
N ARG A 204 9.86 -13.25 -4.30
CA ARG A 204 10.34 -12.09 -3.52
C ARG A 204 10.34 -12.36 -2.02
N VAL A 205 9.28 -13.01 -1.50
CA VAL A 205 9.23 -13.41 -0.09
C VAL A 205 10.35 -14.41 0.23
N ALA A 206 10.62 -15.36 -0.64
CA ALA A 206 11.76 -16.28 -0.49
C ALA A 206 13.11 -15.54 -0.52
N ASP A 207 13.29 -14.59 -1.44
CA ASP A 207 14.50 -13.74 -1.50
C ASP A 207 14.67 -12.90 -0.22
N ILE A 208 13.58 -12.34 0.32
CA ILE A 208 13.58 -11.57 1.58
C ILE A 208 13.98 -12.48 2.76
N ARG A 209 13.37 -13.67 2.89
CA ARG A 209 13.73 -14.62 3.94
C ARG A 209 15.21 -14.95 3.90
N ARG A 210 15.73 -15.31 2.73
CA ARG A 210 17.16 -15.60 2.56
C ARG A 210 18.04 -14.42 2.95
N MET A 211 17.72 -13.20 2.51
CA MET A 211 18.50 -12.00 2.83
C MET A 211 18.48 -11.67 4.33
N THR A 212 17.35 -11.84 5.01
CA THR A 212 17.25 -11.63 6.47
C THR A 212 18.06 -12.67 7.25
N GLU A 213 18.01 -13.93 6.84
CA GLU A 213 18.82 -14.99 7.44
C GLU A 213 20.33 -14.75 7.24
N GLU A 214 20.77 -14.42 6.03
CA GLU A 214 22.17 -14.10 5.71
C GLU A 214 22.70 -12.89 6.52
N GLN A 215 21.83 -11.93 6.82
CA GLN A 215 22.18 -10.75 7.61
C GLN A 215 21.97 -10.93 9.12
N GLY A 216 21.45 -12.07 9.57
CA GLY A 216 21.13 -12.29 10.99
C GLY A 216 20.05 -11.34 11.54
N LYS A 217 19.16 -10.83 10.66
CA LYS A 217 18.09 -9.91 11.03
C LYS A 217 16.78 -10.65 11.29
N PRO A 218 15.86 -10.07 12.09
CA PRO A 218 14.49 -10.55 12.16
C PRO A 218 13.82 -10.49 10.78
N MET A 219 12.91 -11.44 10.52
CA MET A 219 12.09 -11.39 9.31
C MET A 219 11.24 -10.12 9.28
N ILE A 220 11.31 -9.37 8.21
CA ILE A 220 10.45 -8.21 7.99
C ILE A 220 9.06 -8.66 7.55
N LEU A 221 8.07 -7.77 7.75
CA LEU A 221 6.69 -8.03 7.32
C LEU A 221 6.57 -7.98 5.79
N ALA A 222 5.69 -8.81 5.23
CA ALA A 222 5.38 -8.80 3.80
C ALA A 222 3.93 -8.38 3.59
N GLY A 223 3.71 -7.40 2.70
CA GLY A 223 2.37 -6.92 2.33
C GLY A 223 2.07 -7.14 0.86
N ALA A 224 0.81 -6.91 0.47
CA ALA A 224 0.36 -6.87 -0.92
C ALA A 224 -0.87 -5.97 -1.09
N VAL A 225 -1.05 -5.44 -2.31
CA VAL A 225 -2.19 -4.57 -2.66
C VAL A 225 -2.80 -5.05 -3.98
N PRO A 226 -3.47 -6.21 -4.02
CA PRO A 226 -4.10 -6.71 -5.23
C PRO A 226 -5.29 -5.86 -5.66
N VAL A 227 -5.44 -5.63 -6.96
CA VAL A 227 -6.70 -5.10 -7.50
C VAL A 227 -7.78 -6.14 -7.30
N THR A 228 -8.87 -5.74 -6.66
CA THR A 228 -9.93 -6.67 -6.22
C THR A 228 -11.24 -6.37 -6.91
N SER A 229 -11.96 -7.40 -7.35
CA SER A 229 -13.30 -7.32 -7.89
C SER A 229 -14.10 -8.54 -7.49
N ILE A 230 -15.20 -8.35 -6.75
CA ILE A 230 -16.05 -9.44 -6.27
C ILE A 230 -17.37 -9.37 -7.02
N ASP A 231 -17.79 -10.51 -7.57
CA ASP A 231 -19.08 -10.66 -8.26
C ASP A 231 -19.58 -12.12 -8.12
N SER A 232 -20.63 -12.51 -8.84
CA SER A 232 -21.18 -13.86 -8.80
C SER A 232 -20.25 -14.95 -9.36
N SER A 233 -19.28 -14.56 -10.22
CA SER A 233 -18.30 -15.45 -10.84
C SER A 233 -17.05 -14.69 -11.26
N TYR A 234 -16.00 -15.42 -11.63
CA TYR A 234 -14.76 -14.84 -12.18
C TYR A 234 -15.03 -14.01 -13.46
N ASP A 235 -15.86 -14.52 -14.36
CA ASP A 235 -16.19 -13.82 -15.60
C ASP A 235 -16.99 -12.53 -15.33
N ALA A 236 -17.94 -12.56 -14.41
CA ALA A 236 -18.70 -11.38 -14.00
C ALA A 236 -17.80 -10.32 -13.34
N ALA A 237 -16.89 -10.74 -12.45
CA ALA A 237 -15.96 -9.86 -11.77
C ALA A 237 -14.95 -9.21 -12.73
N THR A 238 -14.40 -9.97 -13.68
CA THR A 238 -13.43 -9.48 -14.67
C THR A 238 -14.06 -8.64 -15.77
N ALA A 239 -15.32 -8.89 -16.14
CA ALA A 239 -16.09 -8.05 -17.07
C ALA A 239 -16.23 -6.58 -16.58
N ARG A 240 -16.08 -6.34 -15.26
CA ARG A 240 -16.11 -5.00 -14.64
C ARG A 240 -14.74 -4.33 -14.62
N MET A 241 -13.70 -4.95 -15.16
CA MET A 241 -12.31 -4.49 -15.11
C MET A 241 -11.81 -4.08 -16.50
N ASN A 242 -10.85 -3.16 -16.52
CA ASN A 242 -10.11 -2.83 -17.75
C ASN A 242 -9.02 -3.88 -18.01
N VAL A 243 -9.42 -5.06 -18.49
CA VAL A 243 -8.51 -6.19 -18.73
C VAL A 243 -7.36 -5.82 -19.68
N PRO A 244 -7.56 -5.14 -20.82
CA PRO A 244 -6.45 -4.74 -21.69
C PRO A 244 -5.45 -3.82 -20.98
N GLY A 245 -5.95 -2.88 -20.18
CA GLY A 245 -5.09 -1.97 -19.38
C GLY A 245 -4.27 -2.70 -18.34
N LEU A 246 -4.88 -3.70 -17.67
CA LEU A 246 -4.19 -4.54 -16.67
C LEU A 246 -3.08 -5.37 -17.30
N ILE A 247 -3.33 -6.05 -18.43
CA ILE A 247 -2.36 -6.84 -19.17
C ILE A 247 -1.22 -5.95 -19.68
N LYS A 248 -1.54 -4.81 -20.28
CA LYS A 248 -0.52 -3.84 -20.72
C LYS A 248 0.37 -3.37 -19.58
N ASN A 249 -0.23 -3.04 -18.42
CA ASN A 249 0.52 -2.62 -17.24
C ASN A 249 1.40 -3.75 -16.69
N ALA A 250 0.89 -4.99 -16.63
CA ALA A 250 1.66 -6.16 -16.19
C ALA A 250 2.85 -6.43 -17.12
N ASN A 251 2.68 -6.29 -18.43
CA ASN A 251 3.77 -6.46 -19.39
C ASN A 251 4.85 -5.38 -19.27
N ALA A 252 4.52 -4.18 -18.81
CA ALA A 252 5.47 -3.13 -18.50
C ALA A 252 6.31 -3.42 -17.25
N GLN A 253 5.91 -4.36 -16.39
CA GLN A 253 6.66 -4.75 -15.19
C GLN A 253 7.85 -5.64 -15.54
N LYS A 254 9.03 -5.05 -15.68
CA LYS A 254 10.26 -5.74 -16.12
C LYS A 254 10.74 -6.85 -15.18
N PHE A 255 10.41 -6.76 -13.90
CA PHE A 255 10.90 -7.68 -12.85
C PHE A 255 9.87 -8.70 -12.38
N TRP A 256 8.70 -8.73 -13.00
CA TRP A 256 7.74 -9.80 -12.77
C TRP A 256 8.14 -11.05 -13.53
N LEU A 257 7.95 -12.21 -12.91
CA LEU A 257 8.08 -13.49 -13.59
C LEU A 257 6.98 -13.59 -14.64
N LYS A 258 7.40 -13.74 -15.88
CA LYS A 258 6.50 -13.88 -17.02
C LYS A 258 6.10 -15.33 -17.24
N PRO A 259 4.92 -15.59 -17.83
CA PRO A 259 4.59 -16.94 -18.30
C PRO A 259 5.57 -17.43 -19.36
N GLU A 260 5.48 -18.72 -19.72
CA GLU A 260 6.41 -19.37 -20.64
C GLU A 260 6.55 -18.65 -22.00
N GLY A 261 5.47 -17.99 -22.47
CA GLY A 261 5.49 -17.16 -23.68
C GLY A 261 6.23 -15.82 -23.57
N GLY A 262 6.74 -15.44 -22.39
CA GLY A 262 7.48 -14.20 -22.14
C GLY A 262 6.62 -12.96 -21.94
N GLU A 263 5.31 -13.03 -22.22
CA GLU A 263 4.35 -11.95 -22.04
C GLU A 263 3.05 -12.46 -21.44
N PHE A 264 2.37 -11.62 -20.65
CA PHE A 264 1.00 -11.87 -20.21
C PHE A 264 0.04 -11.60 -21.38
N THR A 265 -0.85 -12.53 -21.65
CA THR A 265 -1.83 -12.47 -22.76
C THR A 265 -3.26 -12.59 -22.26
N ARG A 266 -3.47 -13.18 -21.09
CA ARG A 266 -4.78 -13.43 -20.49
C ARG A 266 -4.80 -12.94 -19.05
N ILE A 267 -5.98 -12.59 -18.56
CA ILE A 267 -6.15 -12.04 -17.22
C ILE A 267 -5.86 -13.08 -16.12
N GLU A 268 -6.10 -14.37 -16.39
CA GLU A 268 -5.82 -15.46 -15.45
C GLU A 268 -4.32 -15.59 -15.12
N GLU A 269 -3.46 -15.13 -16.03
CA GLU A 269 -2.00 -15.11 -15.82
C GLU A 269 -1.56 -14.02 -14.83
N LEU A 270 -2.48 -13.11 -14.46
CA LEU A 270 -2.25 -12.03 -13.50
C LEU A 270 -2.65 -12.39 -12.07
N ASP A 271 -2.94 -13.67 -11.80
CA ASP A 271 -3.35 -14.17 -10.50
C ASP A 271 -2.39 -13.73 -9.38
N GLY A 272 -2.95 -13.24 -8.29
CA GLY A 272 -2.23 -12.55 -7.21
C GLY A 272 -2.16 -11.02 -7.42
N SER A 273 -1.81 -10.52 -8.62
CA SER A 273 -1.90 -9.07 -8.86
C SER A 273 -3.35 -8.59 -8.94
N ILE A 274 -4.24 -9.51 -9.21
CA ILE A 274 -5.69 -9.36 -9.27
C ILE A 274 -6.30 -10.46 -8.40
N LEU A 275 -7.24 -10.09 -7.55
CA LEU A 275 -8.17 -11.00 -6.89
C LEU A 275 -9.57 -10.76 -7.45
N ALA A 276 -10.06 -11.66 -8.28
CA ALA A 276 -11.35 -11.51 -8.94
C ALA A 276 -12.17 -12.80 -8.83
N GLY A 277 -13.49 -12.69 -8.74
CA GLY A 277 -14.37 -13.84 -8.73
C GLY A 277 -15.47 -13.78 -7.69
N SER A 278 -16.02 -14.95 -7.37
CA SER A 278 -16.97 -15.13 -6.29
C SER A 278 -16.30 -14.89 -4.92
N PRO A 279 -17.06 -14.69 -3.85
CA PRO A 279 -16.48 -14.61 -2.49
C PRO A 279 -15.58 -15.80 -2.14
N ASP A 280 -15.89 -17.01 -2.62
CA ASP A 280 -15.07 -18.19 -2.38
C ASP A 280 -13.75 -18.15 -3.18
N ASP A 281 -13.74 -17.60 -4.40
CA ASP A 281 -12.52 -17.35 -5.16
C ASP A 281 -11.61 -16.35 -4.43
N ILE A 282 -12.19 -15.29 -3.86
CA ILE A 282 -11.44 -14.33 -3.05
C ILE A 282 -10.87 -14.98 -1.78
N VAL A 283 -11.65 -15.82 -1.10
CA VAL A 283 -11.14 -16.59 0.06
C VAL A 283 -9.94 -17.46 -0.34
N ALA A 284 -10.01 -18.15 -1.47
CA ALA A 284 -8.90 -18.96 -1.97
C ALA A 284 -7.65 -18.13 -2.25
N GLY A 285 -7.80 -16.98 -2.91
CA GLY A 285 -6.70 -16.05 -3.18
C GLY A 285 -6.08 -15.46 -1.89
N VAL A 286 -6.90 -15.08 -0.92
CA VAL A 286 -6.42 -14.59 0.39
C VAL A 286 -5.65 -15.67 1.13
N ARG A 287 -6.17 -16.90 1.18
CA ARG A 287 -5.47 -18.04 1.81
C ARG A 287 -4.12 -18.32 1.15
N ARG A 288 -4.04 -18.24 -0.17
CA ARG A 288 -2.75 -18.36 -0.87
C ARG A 288 -1.75 -17.29 -0.46
N TYR A 289 -2.18 -16.04 -0.30
CA TYR A 289 -1.34 -14.98 0.27
C TYR A 289 -0.87 -15.32 1.68
N GLN A 290 -1.76 -15.84 2.54
CA GLN A 290 -1.44 -16.25 3.91
C GLN A 290 -0.42 -17.38 3.93
N GLU A 291 -0.56 -18.39 3.08
CA GLU A 291 0.36 -19.53 2.94
C GLU A 291 1.77 -19.08 2.51
N ILE A 292 1.86 -18.10 1.62
CA ILE A 292 3.16 -17.50 1.23
C ILE A 292 3.78 -16.73 2.39
N GLY A 293 2.97 -16.21 3.32
CA GLY A 293 3.40 -15.43 4.48
C GLY A 293 3.14 -13.94 4.34
N CYS A 294 1.96 -13.58 3.82
CA CYS A 294 1.50 -12.19 3.77
C CYS A 294 1.00 -11.75 5.15
N ASP A 295 1.58 -10.67 5.69
CA ASP A 295 1.24 -10.10 6.99
C ASP A 295 0.20 -8.96 6.87
N LEU A 296 0.08 -8.35 5.69
CA LEU A 296 -0.83 -7.24 5.41
C LEU A 296 -1.37 -7.33 3.98
N LEU A 297 -2.66 -7.55 3.83
CA LEU A 297 -3.35 -7.54 2.53
C LEU A 297 -4.28 -6.34 2.44
N ILE A 298 -4.04 -5.46 1.46
CA ILE A 298 -4.84 -4.27 1.23
C ILE A 298 -5.68 -4.50 -0.03
N PHE A 299 -6.99 -4.59 0.11
CA PHE A 299 -7.89 -4.74 -1.02
C PHE A 299 -8.02 -3.42 -1.78
N ASP A 300 -7.73 -3.45 -3.07
CA ASP A 300 -7.74 -2.29 -3.96
C ASP A 300 -8.92 -2.40 -4.94
N PHE A 301 -10.01 -1.74 -4.63
CA PHE A 301 -11.23 -1.72 -5.45
C PHE A 301 -11.25 -0.58 -6.49
N ARG A 302 -10.11 -0.05 -6.94
CA ARG A 302 -10.07 1.10 -7.86
C ARG A 302 -10.91 0.94 -9.13
N MET A 303 -11.15 -0.28 -9.59
CA MET A 303 -12.02 -0.57 -10.74
C MET A 303 -13.48 -0.83 -10.34
N ARG A 304 -13.76 -0.82 -9.04
CA ARG A 304 -15.08 -1.05 -8.43
C ARG A 304 -15.43 0.05 -7.43
N PHE A 305 -14.80 1.23 -7.51
CA PHE A 305 -15.14 2.35 -6.63
C PHE A 305 -16.61 2.77 -6.70
N PRO A 306 -17.31 2.73 -7.85
CA PRO A 306 -18.75 2.95 -7.85
C PRO A 306 -19.54 2.01 -6.93
N ASP A 307 -19.05 0.79 -6.73
CA ASP A 307 -19.68 -0.25 -5.89
C ASP A 307 -18.91 -0.45 -4.56
N TRP A 308 -18.05 0.49 -4.16
CA TRP A 308 -17.09 0.29 -3.06
C TRP A 308 -17.75 -0.13 -1.75
N ILE A 309 -18.87 0.48 -1.37
CA ILE A 309 -19.64 0.12 -0.17
C ILE A 309 -20.15 -1.34 -0.25
N GLU A 310 -20.66 -1.74 -1.40
CA GLU A 310 -21.12 -3.12 -1.64
C GLU A 310 -19.95 -4.11 -1.52
N GLN A 311 -18.81 -3.80 -2.15
CA GLN A 311 -17.61 -4.64 -2.10
C GLN A 311 -17.08 -4.82 -0.66
N ILE A 312 -17.05 -3.76 0.16
CA ILE A 312 -16.73 -3.85 1.59
C ILE A 312 -17.73 -4.77 2.30
N GLY A 313 -19.03 -4.60 2.01
CA GLY A 313 -20.08 -5.41 2.61
C GLY A 313 -19.95 -6.91 2.28
N ILE A 314 -19.58 -7.26 1.05
CA ILE A 314 -19.33 -8.65 0.64
C ILE A 314 -18.10 -9.20 1.35
N LEU A 315 -16.98 -8.47 1.34
CA LEU A 315 -15.78 -8.88 2.08
C LEU A 315 -16.07 -9.17 3.56
N ALA A 316 -16.81 -8.25 4.20
CA ALA A 316 -17.14 -8.35 5.62
C ALA A 316 -17.98 -9.58 5.97
N ARG A 317 -18.98 -9.90 5.13
CA ARG A 317 -19.91 -11.00 5.41
C ARG A 317 -19.42 -12.35 4.95
N GLU A 318 -18.72 -12.41 3.80
CA GLU A 318 -18.50 -13.66 3.09
C GLU A 318 -17.03 -14.08 2.98
N VAL A 319 -16.09 -13.15 3.19
CA VAL A 319 -14.65 -13.41 3.05
C VAL A 319 -13.95 -13.37 4.42
N LEU A 320 -13.99 -12.22 5.12
CA LEU A 320 -13.24 -12.02 6.35
C LEU A 320 -13.49 -13.14 7.40
N PRO A 321 -14.74 -13.58 7.67
CA PRO A 321 -14.96 -14.64 8.65
C PRO A 321 -14.22 -15.93 8.31
N LYS A 322 -14.08 -16.26 7.01
CA LYS A 322 -13.45 -17.50 6.54
C LYS A 322 -11.93 -17.45 6.56
N VAL A 323 -11.32 -16.26 6.59
CA VAL A 323 -9.85 -16.08 6.50
C VAL A 323 -9.22 -15.55 7.79
N THR A 324 -10.03 -15.07 8.75
CA THR A 324 -9.57 -14.65 10.09
C THR A 324 -9.57 -15.80 11.09
N GLU A 325 -10.39 -16.82 10.88
CA GLU A 325 -10.37 -18.03 11.72
C GLU A 325 -9.07 -18.80 11.47
N THR A 326 -8.29 -19.04 12.52
CA THR A 326 -7.16 -19.95 12.47
C THR A 326 -7.68 -21.33 12.08
N PRO A 327 -7.14 -22.02 11.04
CA PRO A 327 -7.57 -23.37 10.74
C PRO A 327 -7.41 -24.22 11.99
N VAL A 328 -8.52 -24.77 12.49
CA VAL A 328 -8.44 -25.83 13.51
C VAL A 328 -7.71 -26.98 12.85
N THR A 329 -6.44 -27.14 13.17
CA THR A 329 -5.69 -28.34 12.81
C THR A 329 -6.38 -29.50 13.52
N THR A 330 -7.26 -30.20 12.81
CA THR A 330 -7.70 -31.54 13.22
C THR A 330 -6.47 -32.43 13.14
N GLY A 331 -5.88 -32.68 14.35
CA GLY A 331 -4.81 -33.63 14.55
C GLY A 331 -5.28 -35.07 14.36
#